data_c2aa9a271d5d7896dfcea2faa0379dae
#
_entry.id   c2aa9a271d5d7896dfcea2faa0379dae
#
_cell.length_a   1.000
_cell.length_b   1.000
_cell.length_c   1.000
_cell.angle_alpha   90.00
_cell.angle_beta   90.00
_cell.angle_gamma   90.00
#
_symmetry.space_group_name_H-M   'P 1'
#
loop_
_entity.id
_entity.type
_entity.pdbx_description
1 polymer ?
#
loop_
_entity_poly.entity_id
_entity_poly.type
_entity_poly.pdbx_seq_one_letter_code
_entity_poly.pdbx_strand_id
1 'polypeptide(L)'
;DCVGPALKCPFNTSYFNCTKKADALAKLQADIVTAAMPDYSKAVSRNNNMIYTAATNGFIFGFDAHQNDAGSCSSCNTVNINISINGVNVRVDPAQTNWARNSWSYPVRKGSTYKVSFSSSKLSMIYYFVPTI
;
A
#
# COMPACT_ATOMS: atom_id res chain seq x y z
N ASP A 1 7.60 -16.90 33.31
CA ASP A 1 8.66 -17.11 33.06
C ASP A 1 9.99 -16.37 33.29
N CYS A 2 10.08 -15.49 34.28
CA CYS A 2 11.30 -14.88 34.73
C CYS A 2 11.74 -15.43 36.08
N VAL A 3 11.77 -16.73 36.19
CA VAL A 3 12.12 -17.44 37.39
C VAL A 3 13.56 -17.94 37.29
N GLY A 4 14.38 -17.65 38.29
CA GLY A 4 15.74 -18.12 38.34
C GLY A 4 16.78 -17.09 37.89
N PRO A 5 18.03 -17.49 37.81
CA PRO A 5 19.11 -16.60 37.37
C PRO A 5 18.83 -16.10 35.96
N ALA A 6 19.20 -14.88 35.69
CA ALA A 6 18.90 -14.16 34.48
C ALA A 6 19.08 -15.03 33.21
N LEU A 7 18.00 -15.24 32.48
CA LEU A 7 18.08 -15.86 31.17
C LEU A 7 18.97 -15.00 30.28
N LYS A 8 20.03 -15.60 29.78
CA LYS A 8 20.88 -14.91 28.81
C LYS A 8 20.06 -14.57 27.58
N CYS A 9 19.90 -13.29 27.36
CA CYS A 9 19.27 -12.82 26.15
C CYS A 9 20.20 -13.13 24.96
N PRO A 10 19.70 -13.74 23.87
CA PRO A 10 20.53 -14.04 22.69
C PRO A 10 21.06 -12.78 22.01
N PHE A 11 20.63 -11.60 22.40
CA PHE A 11 21.10 -10.32 21.89
C PHE A 11 22.17 -9.67 22.77
N ASN A 12 22.89 -10.46 23.53
CA ASN A 12 24.04 -10.05 24.32
C ASN A 12 23.80 -8.94 25.36
N THR A 13 22.62 -8.85 25.85
CA THR A 13 22.36 -8.05 27.02
C THR A 13 22.22 -8.99 28.21
N SER A 14 23.27 -9.08 28.95
CA SER A 14 23.45 -10.05 30.04
C SER A 14 22.43 -9.90 31.18
N TYR A 15 21.49 -8.98 31.12
CA TYR A 15 20.62 -8.68 32.24
C TYR A 15 19.24 -8.19 31.84
N PHE A 16 18.45 -9.06 31.25
CA PHE A 16 17.02 -8.80 31.26
C PHE A 16 16.41 -9.46 32.49
N ASN A 17 16.02 -8.65 33.47
CA ASN A 17 14.99 -9.08 34.39
C ASN A 17 13.65 -9.14 33.62
N CYS A 18 12.62 -9.72 34.19
CA CYS A 18 11.35 -9.90 33.50
C CYS A 18 10.73 -8.60 33.02
N THR A 19 10.86 -7.55 33.78
CA THR A 19 10.32 -6.22 33.44
C THR A 19 11.01 -5.67 32.19
N LYS A 20 12.32 -5.68 32.16
CA LYS A 20 13.09 -5.17 31.01
C LYS A 20 12.86 -5.99 29.77
N LYS A 21 12.70 -7.30 29.89
CA LYS A 21 12.37 -8.17 28.77
C LYS A 21 10.98 -7.85 28.21
N ALA A 22 9.98 -7.67 29.06
CA ALA A 22 8.66 -7.30 28.65
C ALA A 22 8.63 -5.93 27.95
N ASP A 23 9.35 -4.95 28.49
CA ASP A 23 9.47 -3.63 27.89
C ASP A 23 10.17 -3.70 26.51
N ALA A 24 11.21 -4.49 26.40
CA ALA A 24 11.93 -4.68 25.12
C ALA A 24 11.02 -5.34 24.07
N LEU A 25 10.24 -6.35 24.46
CA LEU A 25 9.29 -6.98 23.56
C LEU A 25 8.16 -6.04 23.14
N ALA A 26 7.63 -5.27 24.08
CA ALA A 26 6.59 -4.29 23.79
C ALA A 26 7.11 -3.21 22.81
N LYS A 27 8.32 -2.73 23.03
CA LYS A 27 8.95 -1.78 22.12
C LYS A 27 9.18 -2.39 20.74
N LEU A 28 9.68 -3.61 20.65
CA LEU A 28 9.88 -4.30 19.38
C LEU A 28 8.56 -4.47 18.63
N GLN A 29 7.49 -4.86 19.30
CA GLN A 29 6.16 -4.97 18.70
C GLN A 29 5.67 -3.62 18.17
N ALA A 30 5.84 -2.55 18.94
CA ALA A 30 5.46 -1.21 18.53
C ALA A 30 6.27 -0.75 17.30
N ASP A 31 7.57 -1.03 17.29
CA ASP A 31 8.45 -0.70 16.17
C ASP A 31 8.07 -1.49 14.91
N ILE A 32 7.71 -2.76 15.03
CA ILE A 32 7.23 -3.58 13.91
C ILE A 32 5.91 -3.03 13.36
N VAL A 33 4.97 -2.69 14.21
CA VAL A 33 3.69 -2.10 13.78
C VAL A 33 3.92 -0.78 13.06
N THR A 34 4.78 0.08 13.60
CA THR A 34 5.12 1.35 12.96
C THR A 34 5.78 1.12 11.60
N ALA A 35 6.71 0.18 11.51
CA ALA A 35 7.39 -0.14 10.26
C ALA A 35 6.44 -0.72 9.19
N ALA A 36 5.32 -1.29 9.59
CA ALA A 36 4.30 -1.81 8.68
C ALA A 36 3.36 -0.71 8.14
N MET A 37 3.39 0.48 8.72
CA MET A 37 2.55 1.59 8.29
C MET A 37 3.10 2.26 7.03
N PRO A 38 2.22 2.74 6.15
CA PRO A 38 2.66 3.44 4.95
C PRO A 38 3.30 4.79 5.30
N ASP A 39 4.39 5.10 4.62
CA ASP A 39 5.06 6.39 4.72
C ASP A 39 4.64 7.29 3.55
N TYR A 40 3.58 8.03 3.72
CA TYR A 40 3.04 8.90 2.67
C TYR A 40 4.00 10.03 2.26
N SER A 41 4.96 10.39 3.11
CA SER A 41 5.96 11.40 2.76
C SER A 41 6.91 10.93 1.65
N LYS A 42 6.99 9.62 1.45
CA LYS A 42 7.80 8.98 0.41
C LYS A 42 6.97 8.42 -0.73
N ALA A 43 5.75 8.88 -0.89
CA ALA A 43 4.91 8.47 -2.00
C ALA A 43 5.56 8.82 -3.34
N VAL A 44 5.58 7.87 -4.26
CA VAL A 44 6.13 8.04 -5.60
C VAL A 44 5.00 7.91 -6.61
N SER A 45 4.80 8.96 -7.39
CA SER A 45 3.82 8.94 -8.48
C SER A 45 4.17 7.89 -9.52
N ARG A 46 3.17 7.19 -10.01
CA ARG A 46 3.31 6.14 -11.02
C ARG A 46 2.46 6.43 -12.24
N ASN A 47 2.89 5.90 -13.36
CA ASN A 47 2.23 6.11 -14.63
C ASN A 47 1.29 4.95 -14.97
N ASN A 48 0.22 5.31 -15.65
CA ASN A 48 -0.74 4.37 -16.18
C ASN A 48 -0.09 3.40 -17.18
N ASN A 49 -0.54 2.16 -17.15
CA ASN A 49 -0.17 1.11 -18.11
C ASN A 49 1.32 0.73 -18.13
N MET A 50 2.03 0.99 -17.06
CA MET A 50 3.43 0.62 -16.89
C MET A 50 3.60 -0.43 -15.80
N ILE A 51 4.55 -1.34 -16.02
CA ILE A 51 4.90 -2.36 -15.02
C ILE A 51 6.04 -1.81 -14.17
N TYR A 52 5.87 -1.90 -12.86
CA TYR A 52 6.87 -1.53 -11.87
C TYR A 52 7.19 -2.70 -10.97
N THR A 53 8.38 -2.69 -10.41
CA THR A 53 8.79 -3.64 -9.36
C THR A 53 8.94 -2.89 -8.05
N ALA A 54 8.34 -3.40 -7.00
CA ALA A 54 8.41 -2.80 -5.67
C ALA A 54 9.82 -2.99 -5.06
N ALA A 55 10.52 -1.92 -4.82
CA ALA A 55 11.84 -1.95 -4.19
C ALA A 55 11.78 -2.26 -2.69
N THR A 56 10.64 -1.98 -2.07
CA THR A 56 10.34 -2.21 -0.65
C THR A 56 8.94 -2.77 -0.52
N ASN A 57 8.58 -3.24 0.68
CA ASN A 57 7.18 -3.42 1.00
C ASN A 57 6.46 -2.07 0.97
N GLY A 58 5.24 -2.07 0.56
CA GLY A 58 4.47 -0.84 0.48
C GLY A 58 3.04 -1.08 0.01
N PHE A 59 2.44 -0.01 -0.48
CA PHE A 59 1.07 -0.02 -1.00
C PHE A 59 1.04 0.73 -2.32
N ILE A 60 0.21 0.26 -3.23
CA ILE A 60 -0.24 1.11 -4.33
C ILE A 60 -1.60 1.67 -3.96
N PHE A 61 -1.79 2.95 -4.18
CA PHE A 61 -3.10 3.54 -4.02
C PHE A 61 -3.36 4.57 -5.10
N GLY A 62 -4.60 4.69 -5.48
CA GLY A 62 -4.99 5.63 -6.50
C GLY A 62 -6.44 6.04 -6.38
N PHE A 63 -6.78 7.04 -7.16
CA PHE A 63 -8.13 7.58 -7.22
C PHE A 63 -8.39 8.22 -8.57
N ASP A 64 -9.66 8.28 -8.94
CA ASP A 64 -10.11 8.93 -10.16
C ASP A 64 -10.29 10.42 -9.89
N ALA A 65 -9.72 11.24 -10.74
CA ALA A 65 -9.88 12.68 -10.68
C ALA A 65 -10.75 13.17 -11.85
N HIS A 66 -11.72 14.00 -11.56
CA HIS A 66 -12.49 14.65 -12.61
C HIS A 66 -11.63 15.68 -13.36
N GLN A 67 -11.65 15.57 -14.65
CA GLN A 67 -11.19 16.65 -15.52
C GLN A 67 -12.41 17.49 -15.87
N ASN A 68 -12.45 18.70 -15.33
CA ASN A 68 -13.53 19.65 -15.60
C ASN A 68 -14.93 19.04 -15.36
N ASP A 69 -15.92 19.84 -15.18
CA ASP A 69 -17.29 19.48 -14.96
C ASP A 69 -17.84 18.37 -15.87
N ALA A 70 -17.21 17.22 -15.77
CA ALA A 70 -17.77 16.02 -16.34
C ALA A 70 -19.19 15.80 -15.84
N GLY A 71 -19.65 16.66 -14.93
CA GLY A 71 -20.83 16.58 -14.11
C GLY A 71 -22.17 16.42 -14.73
N SER A 72 -22.35 16.64 -15.98
CA SER A 72 -23.69 16.68 -16.54
C SER A 72 -24.03 15.56 -17.52
N CYS A 73 -23.13 14.64 -17.77
CA CYS A 73 -23.34 13.62 -18.79
C CYS A 73 -23.14 12.21 -18.24
N SER A 74 -24.24 11.50 -18.02
CA SER A 74 -24.19 10.13 -17.50
C SER A 74 -23.63 9.10 -18.50
N SER A 75 -23.59 9.43 -19.77
CA SER A 75 -23.05 8.54 -20.81
C SER A 75 -21.65 8.92 -21.28
N CYS A 76 -21.10 10.01 -20.78
CA CYS A 76 -19.82 10.54 -21.26
C CYS A 76 -18.62 9.96 -20.56
N ASN A 77 -18.80 9.19 -19.54
CA ASN A 77 -17.73 8.76 -18.66
C ASN A 77 -17.67 7.24 -18.58
N THR A 78 -16.87 6.67 -19.42
CA THR A 78 -16.57 5.24 -19.38
C THR A 78 -15.25 5.04 -18.69
N VAL A 79 -15.24 4.25 -17.63
CA VAL A 79 -14.06 3.93 -16.85
C VAL A 79 -13.78 2.44 -16.94
N ASN A 80 -12.58 2.10 -17.34
CA ASN A 80 -12.04 0.76 -17.27
C ASN A 80 -10.82 0.80 -16.36
N ILE A 81 -10.78 -0.07 -15.38
CA ILE A 81 -9.62 -0.22 -14.53
C ILE A 81 -9.23 -1.68 -14.39
N ASN A 82 -7.96 -1.97 -14.52
CA ASN A 82 -7.39 -3.29 -14.28
C ASN A 82 -6.12 -3.13 -13.47
N ILE A 83 -6.06 -3.76 -12.33
CA ILE A 83 -4.89 -3.74 -11.44
C ILE A 83 -4.40 -5.17 -11.28
N SER A 84 -3.13 -5.39 -11.58
CA SER A 84 -2.48 -6.68 -11.40
C SER A 84 -1.25 -6.56 -10.51
N ILE A 85 -1.05 -7.57 -9.68
CA ILE A 85 0.13 -7.73 -8.81
C ILE A 85 0.68 -9.13 -9.05
N ASN A 86 1.95 -9.23 -9.42
CA ASN A 86 2.60 -10.47 -9.85
C ASN A 86 1.80 -11.24 -10.92
N GLY A 87 1.21 -10.51 -11.87
CA GLY A 87 0.37 -11.10 -12.91
C GLY A 87 -1.03 -11.54 -12.45
N VAL A 88 -1.36 -11.36 -11.18
CA VAL A 88 -2.69 -11.68 -10.67
C VAL A 88 -3.56 -10.43 -10.71
N ASN A 89 -4.71 -10.53 -11.34
CA ASN A 89 -5.68 -9.45 -11.35
C ASN A 89 -6.32 -9.31 -9.98
N VAL A 90 -6.06 -8.21 -9.31
CA VAL A 90 -6.65 -7.89 -7.99
C VAL A 90 -7.87 -6.98 -8.11
N ARG A 91 -8.00 -6.31 -9.25
CA ARG A 91 -9.18 -5.53 -9.59
C ARG A 91 -9.38 -5.50 -11.09
N VAL A 92 -10.58 -5.81 -11.52
CA VAL A 92 -11.02 -5.68 -12.92
C VAL A 92 -12.40 -5.06 -12.91
N ASP A 93 -12.47 -3.79 -13.23
CA ASP A 93 -13.74 -3.10 -13.38
C ASP A 93 -14.05 -3.00 -14.89
N PRO A 94 -15.14 -3.60 -15.33
CA PRO A 94 -15.60 -3.41 -16.70
C PRO A 94 -16.03 -1.95 -16.90
N ALA A 95 -16.17 -1.58 -18.16
CA ALA A 95 -16.60 -0.24 -18.52
C ALA A 95 -17.86 0.16 -17.76
N GLN A 96 -17.74 1.21 -16.98
CA GLN A 96 -18.86 1.81 -16.27
C GLN A 96 -19.13 3.18 -16.85
N THR A 97 -20.37 3.43 -17.19
CA THR A 97 -20.83 4.76 -17.59
C THR A 97 -21.34 5.46 -16.35
N ASN A 98 -20.50 6.15 -15.65
CA ASN A 98 -20.98 6.85 -14.48
C ASN A 98 -19.97 7.81 -13.86
N TRP A 99 -20.47 8.67 -13.03
CA TRP A 99 -19.83 9.62 -12.15
C TRP A 99 -19.09 8.98 -10.97
N ALA A 100 -18.97 7.66 -10.90
CA ALA A 100 -18.33 6.99 -9.80
C ALA A 100 -16.89 7.46 -9.68
N ARG A 101 -16.58 8.11 -8.59
CA ARG A 101 -15.21 8.35 -8.16
C ARG A 101 -14.77 7.13 -7.36
N ASN A 102 -13.71 6.51 -7.83
CA ASN A 102 -13.17 5.33 -7.18
C ASN A 102 -11.84 5.68 -6.54
N SER A 103 -11.67 5.23 -5.32
CA SER A 103 -10.37 5.16 -4.67
C SER A 103 -10.07 3.71 -4.32
N TRP A 104 -8.80 3.33 -4.33
CA TRP A 104 -8.39 1.95 -4.10
C TRP A 104 -6.99 1.92 -3.50
N SER A 105 -6.72 0.85 -2.79
CA SER A 105 -5.42 0.61 -2.17
C SER A 105 -5.17 -0.88 -2.07
N TYR A 106 -3.95 -1.31 -2.41
CA TYR A 106 -3.53 -2.70 -2.34
C TYR A 106 -2.11 -2.79 -1.77
N PRO A 107 -1.85 -3.71 -0.83
CA PRO A 107 -0.50 -3.98 -0.37
C PRO A 107 0.33 -4.64 -1.47
N VAL A 108 1.60 -4.27 -1.54
CA VAL A 108 2.56 -4.82 -2.50
C VAL A 108 3.82 -5.21 -1.76
N ARG A 109 4.19 -6.46 -1.87
CA ARG A 109 5.39 -7.00 -1.26
C ARG A 109 6.64 -6.59 -2.04
N LYS A 110 7.74 -6.37 -1.35
CA LYS A 110 9.05 -6.17 -1.96
C LYS A 110 9.35 -7.25 -3.01
N GLY A 111 9.81 -6.83 -4.18
CA GLY A 111 10.12 -7.70 -5.30
C GLY A 111 8.91 -8.04 -6.18
N SER A 112 7.70 -7.75 -5.75
CA SER A 112 6.51 -7.96 -6.56
C SER A 112 6.41 -6.94 -7.68
N THR A 113 5.92 -7.37 -8.82
CA THR A 113 5.55 -6.47 -9.91
C THR A 113 4.11 -5.98 -9.74
N TYR A 114 3.83 -4.80 -10.23
CA TYR A 114 2.47 -4.28 -10.25
C TYR A 114 2.24 -3.43 -11.49
N LYS A 115 1.01 -3.43 -11.95
CA LYS A 115 0.57 -2.68 -13.11
C LYS A 115 -0.86 -2.21 -12.90
N VAL A 116 -1.10 -0.96 -13.20
CA VAL A 116 -2.43 -0.37 -13.24
C VAL A 116 -2.72 0.09 -14.66
N SER A 117 -3.79 -0.42 -15.24
CA SER A 117 -4.29 0.02 -16.54
C SER A 117 -5.62 0.72 -16.32
N PHE A 118 -5.68 1.95 -16.75
CA PHE A 118 -6.85 2.80 -16.60
C PHE A 118 -7.17 3.48 -17.93
N SER A 119 -8.42 3.50 -18.29
CA SER A 119 -8.90 4.31 -19.40
C SER A 119 -10.24 4.94 -19.08
N SER A 120 -10.38 6.19 -19.46
CA SER A 120 -11.62 6.94 -19.30
C SER A 120 -11.68 8.07 -20.32
N SER A 121 -12.89 8.41 -20.73
CA SER A 121 -13.12 9.54 -21.63
C SER A 121 -13.08 10.90 -20.92
N LYS A 122 -13.35 10.94 -19.62
CA LYS A 122 -13.51 12.18 -18.84
C LYS A 122 -12.74 12.20 -17.53
N LEU A 123 -12.31 11.08 -17.04
CA LEU A 123 -11.55 10.99 -15.79
C LEU A 123 -10.09 10.74 -16.06
N SER A 124 -9.26 11.30 -15.23
CA SER A 124 -7.85 10.90 -15.10
C SER A 124 -7.67 10.10 -13.83
N MET A 125 -6.68 9.24 -13.83
CA MET A 125 -6.29 8.50 -12.65
C MET A 125 -4.95 8.99 -12.14
N ILE A 126 -4.88 9.14 -10.83
CA ILE A 126 -3.62 9.42 -10.13
C ILE A 126 -3.36 8.24 -9.22
N TYR A 127 -2.17 7.67 -9.28
CA TYR A 127 -1.80 6.65 -8.32
C TYR A 127 -0.32 6.71 -7.92
N TYR A 128 -0.04 6.17 -6.77
CA TYR A 128 1.27 6.21 -6.12
C TYR A 128 1.66 4.84 -5.62
N PHE A 129 2.97 4.63 -5.53
CA PHE A 129 3.53 3.61 -4.64
C PHE A 129 3.97 4.30 -3.35
N VAL A 130 3.51 3.80 -2.22
CA VAL A 130 3.86 4.32 -0.89
C VAL A 130 4.61 3.22 -0.14
N PRO A 131 5.91 3.42 0.14
CA PRO A 131 6.65 2.43 0.92
C PRO A 131 6.15 2.39 2.36
N THR A 132 6.40 1.28 3.04
CA THR A 132 6.27 1.21 4.49
C THR A 132 7.44 1.93 5.16
N ILE A 133 7.21 2.35 6.37
CA ILE A 133 8.24 3.03 7.19
C ILE A 133 9.43 2.12 7.46
#